data_2213e9d40b1a27ec5989ce522e79f0f3
#
_entry.id   2213e9d40b1a27ec5989ce522e79f0f3
#
_cell.length_a   1.000
_cell.length_b   1.000
_cell.length_c   1.000
_cell.angle_alpha   90.00
_cell.angle_beta   90.00
_cell.angle_gamma   90.00
#
_symmetry.space_group_name_H-M   'P 1'
#
loop_
_entity.id
_entity.type
_entity.pdbx_description
1 polymer ?
#
loop_
_entity_poly.entity_id
_entity_poly.type
_entity_poly.pdbx_seq_one_letter_code
_entity_poly.pdbx_strand_id
1 'polypeptide(L)'
;MIVVSCFDGMSCGMIALERSGLNVTEYHAFEIDKHAIEVSNKNYPDIIHHGDINRWKKANIDWHKVDLLIGGSPCQGFSFAGKQLAFNDPRSALFFKFVEILGYIRLFNHNVKFLLENVKMKKEHLDVISETLGVEPVFINSALVSAQNRQRYYWCNWSVPQPEDKGIMLSDILETEGVGVLKDRGSWR
;
A
#
# COMPACT_ATOMS: atom_id res chain seq x y z
N MET A 1 -15.64 -6.65 8.29
CA MET A 1 -15.03 -6.44 6.96
C MET A 1 -13.82 -7.34 6.84
N ILE A 2 -13.74 -8.12 5.75
CA ILE A 2 -12.57 -8.97 5.43
C ILE A 2 -11.64 -8.19 4.50
N VAL A 3 -10.38 -8.08 4.89
CA VAL A 3 -9.36 -7.31 4.18
C VAL A 3 -8.25 -8.24 3.70
N VAL A 4 -7.81 -8.05 2.46
CA VAL A 4 -6.58 -8.67 1.93
C VAL A 4 -5.58 -7.56 1.63
N SER A 5 -4.40 -7.64 2.22
CA SER A 5 -3.30 -6.70 2.03
C SER A 5 -2.15 -7.36 1.29
N CYS A 6 -1.80 -6.80 0.14
CA CYS A 6 -0.69 -7.23 -0.69
C CYS A 6 0.53 -6.34 -0.42
N PHE A 7 1.69 -6.94 -0.18
CA PHE A 7 2.93 -6.21 0.16
C PHE A 7 2.75 -5.39 1.44
N ASP A 8 2.24 -6.05 2.47
CA ASP A 8 1.66 -5.45 3.66
C ASP A 8 2.66 -4.65 4.51
N GLY A 9 3.94 -5.00 4.44
CA GLY A 9 4.96 -4.40 5.29
C GLY A 9 4.68 -4.65 6.77
N MET A 10 4.64 -3.57 7.55
CA MET A 10 4.38 -3.60 9.00
C MET A 10 2.89 -3.45 9.33
N SER A 11 1.99 -3.76 8.40
CA SER A 11 0.53 -3.62 8.55
C SER A 11 0.03 -2.20 8.80
N CYS A 12 0.66 -1.22 8.12
CA CYS A 12 0.20 0.17 8.16
C CYS A 12 -1.23 0.32 7.61
N GLY A 13 -1.67 -0.59 6.73
CA GLY A 13 -3.05 -0.65 6.26
C GLY A 13 -4.04 -0.90 7.40
N MET A 14 -3.72 -1.80 8.35
CA MET A 14 -4.54 -2.07 9.52
C MET A 14 -4.65 -0.83 10.42
N ILE A 15 -3.55 -0.12 10.66
CA ILE A 15 -3.55 1.15 11.42
C ILE A 15 -4.48 2.18 10.76
N ALA A 16 -4.43 2.29 9.43
CA ALA A 16 -5.27 3.23 8.70
C ALA A 16 -6.77 2.89 8.83
N LEU A 17 -7.11 1.61 8.76
CA LEU A 17 -8.49 1.13 8.91
C LEU A 17 -9.02 1.38 10.31
N GLU A 18 -8.25 1.07 11.36
CA GLU A 18 -8.60 1.38 12.76
C GLU A 18 -8.85 2.88 12.97
N ARG A 19 -7.92 3.73 12.50
CA ARG A 19 -8.06 5.19 12.63
C ARG A 19 -9.23 5.75 11.84
N SER A 20 -9.70 5.02 10.83
CA SER A 20 -10.91 5.37 10.07
C SER A 20 -12.19 4.86 10.73
N GLY A 21 -12.11 4.18 11.88
CA GLY A 21 -13.26 3.60 12.59
C GLY A 21 -13.90 2.41 11.86
N LEU A 22 -13.20 1.79 10.93
CA LEU A 22 -13.70 0.63 10.19
C LEU A 22 -13.49 -0.65 10.99
N ASN A 23 -14.56 -1.44 11.14
CA ASN A 23 -14.50 -2.73 11.82
C ASN A 23 -13.94 -3.82 10.90
N VAL A 24 -12.69 -4.19 11.12
CA VAL A 24 -12.00 -5.30 10.44
C VAL A 24 -12.24 -6.58 11.22
N THR A 25 -12.85 -7.57 10.61
CA THR A 25 -13.13 -8.89 11.22
C THR A 25 -12.06 -9.91 10.91
N GLU A 26 -11.47 -9.81 9.72
CA GLU A 26 -10.33 -10.64 9.28
C GLU A 26 -9.38 -9.78 8.45
N TYR A 27 -8.08 -9.94 8.69
CA TYR A 27 -7.04 -9.27 7.93
C TYR A 27 -6.00 -10.29 7.46
N HIS A 28 -5.89 -10.44 6.16
CA HIS A 28 -4.98 -11.37 5.50
C HIS A 28 -3.84 -10.59 4.85
N ALA A 29 -2.60 -10.87 5.25
CA ALA A 29 -1.41 -10.17 4.80
C ALA A 29 -0.50 -11.05 3.95
N PHE A 30 -0.07 -10.54 2.79
CA PHE A 30 1.02 -11.08 2.00
C PHE A 30 2.25 -10.21 2.17
N GLU A 31 3.25 -10.74 2.87
CA GLU A 31 4.54 -10.09 3.11
C GLU A 31 5.62 -11.18 3.25
N ILE A 32 6.84 -10.91 2.79
CA ILE A 32 7.97 -11.84 2.85
C ILE A 32 9.11 -11.36 3.76
N ASP A 33 9.12 -10.06 4.07
CA ASP A 33 10.12 -9.48 4.98
C ASP A 33 9.83 -9.91 6.41
N LYS A 34 10.72 -10.73 6.96
CA LYS A 34 10.59 -11.28 8.31
C LYS A 34 10.54 -10.20 9.39
N HIS A 35 11.28 -9.10 9.22
CA HIS A 35 11.30 -8.02 10.19
C HIS A 35 9.99 -7.21 10.16
N ALA A 36 9.45 -6.98 8.98
CA ALA A 36 8.15 -6.36 8.83
C ALA A 36 7.04 -7.21 9.46
N ILE A 37 7.05 -8.53 9.20
CA ILE A 37 6.10 -9.49 9.79
C ILE A 37 6.24 -9.53 11.32
N GLU A 38 7.46 -9.48 11.85
CA GLU A 38 7.69 -9.46 13.32
C GLU A 38 7.07 -8.22 13.95
N VAL A 39 7.24 -7.04 13.35
CA VAL A 39 6.61 -5.81 13.81
C VAL A 39 5.09 -5.89 13.72
N SER A 40 4.56 -6.42 12.62
CA SER A 40 3.12 -6.64 12.43
C SER A 40 2.56 -7.54 13.54
N ASN A 41 3.15 -8.72 13.76
CA ASN A 41 2.70 -9.68 14.78
C ASN A 41 2.74 -9.11 16.20
N LYS A 42 3.71 -8.24 16.49
CA LYS A 42 3.83 -7.60 17.81
C LYS A 42 2.68 -6.63 18.07
N ASN A 43 2.21 -5.92 17.04
CA ASN A 43 1.17 -4.91 17.17
C ASN A 43 -0.23 -5.48 16.90
N TYR A 44 -0.33 -6.46 16.00
CA TYR A 44 -1.58 -7.04 15.50
C TYR A 44 -1.44 -8.57 15.43
N PRO A 45 -1.47 -9.29 16.55
CA PRO A 45 -1.26 -10.75 16.58
C PRO A 45 -2.33 -11.55 15.84
N ASP A 46 -3.49 -10.94 15.58
CA ASP A 46 -4.62 -11.61 14.90
C ASP A 46 -4.53 -11.50 13.36
N ILE A 47 -3.52 -10.82 12.81
CA ILE A 47 -3.28 -10.78 11.36
C ILE A 47 -2.82 -12.14 10.87
N ILE A 48 -3.48 -12.62 9.80
CA ILE A 48 -3.18 -13.91 9.17
C ILE A 48 -2.15 -13.70 8.06
N HIS A 49 -0.90 -14.09 8.31
CA HIS A 49 0.19 -13.96 7.33
C HIS A 49 0.24 -15.14 6.39
N HIS A 50 0.26 -14.88 5.08
CA HIS A 50 0.34 -15.88 4.00
C HIS A 50 1.70 -15.95 3.31
N GLY A 51 2.63 -15.02 3.62
CA GLY A 51 3.97 -14.98 3.04
C GLY A 51 3.96 -14.49 1.59
N ASP A 52 4.55 -15.30 0.69
CA ASP A 52 4.77 -14.91 -0.71
C ASP A 52 3.46 -14.81 -1.52
N ILE A 53 3.18 -13.63 -2.04
CA ILE A 53 2.02 -13.32 -2.87
C ILE A 53 1.92 -14.21 -4.13
N ASN A 54 3.03 -14.73 -4.64
CA ASN A 54 3.00 -15.65 -5.77
C ASN A 54 2.25 -16.96 -5.46
N ARG A 55 2.03 -17.25 -4.19
CA ARG A 55 1.29 -18.41 -3.70
C ARG A 55 -0.15 -18.10 -3.28
N TRP A 56 -0.68 -16.94 -3.61
CA TRP A 56 -1.98 -16.47 -3.15
C TRP A 56 -3.14 -17.47 -3.35
N LYS A 57 -3.11 -18.28 -4.44
CA LYS A 57 -4.11 -19.33 -4.71
C LYS A 57 -4.13 -20.45 -3.68
N LYS A 58 -3.05 -20.60 -2.89
CA LYS A 58 -2.94 -21.59 -1.81
C LYS A 58 -3.31 -21.01 -0.44
N ALA A 59 -3.54 -19.71 -0.36
CA ALA A 59 -3.95 -19.07 0.88
C ALA A 59 -5.37 -19.48 1.25
N ASN A 60 -5.57 -19.82 2.52
CA ASN A 60 -6.89 -20.15 3.06
C ASN A 60 -7.65 -18.85 3.34
N ILE A 61 -8.24 -18.28 2.29
CA ILE A 61 -9.03 -17.05 2.32
C ILE A 61 -10.38 -17.34 1.67
N ASP A 62 -11.48 -16.91 2.31
CA ASP A 62 -12.79 -16.91 1.68
C ASP A 62 -12.89 -15.72 0.69
N TRP A 63 -12.36 -15.94 -0.50
CA TRP A 63 -12.29 -14.90 -1.55
C TRP A 63 -13.64 -14.33 -1.96
N HIS A 64 -14.73 -15.06 -1.70
CA HIS A 64 -16.08 -14.61 -1.98
C HIS A 64 -16.55 -13.49 -1.04
N LYS A 65 -15.94 -13.39 0.13
CA LYS A 65 -16.30 -12.45 1.19
C LYS A 65 -15.31 -11.30 1.36
N VAL A 66 -14.28 -11.22 0.52
CA VAL A 66 -13.32 -10.13 0.62
C VAL A 66 -14.00 -8.80 0.26
N ASP A 67 -14.01 -7.89 1.21
CA ASP A 67 -14.62 -6.56 1.07
C ASP A 67 -13.63 -5.52 0.52
N LEU A 68 -12.34 -5.66 0.91
CA LEU A 68 -11.30 -4.69 0.57
C LEU A 68 -9.99 -5.38 0.22
N LEU A 69 -9.43 -5.01 -0.94
CA LEU A 69 -8.07 -5.35 -1.35
C LEU A 69 -7.20 -4.09 -1.29
N ILE A 70 -6.12 -4.11 -0.50
CA ILE A 70 -5.15 -3.03 -0.44
C ILE A 70 -3.76 -3.51 -0.82
N GLY A 71 -2.90 -2.60 -1.27
CA GLY A 71 -1.51 -2.96 -1.56
C GLY A 71 -0.63 -1.78 -1.92
N GLY A 72 0.67 -1.95 -1.73
CA GLY A 72 1.72 -1.03 -2.17
C GLY A 72 2.78 -1.80 -2.95
N SER A 73 2.54 -2.04 -4.25
CA SER A 73 3.46 -2.86 -5.03
C SER A 73 4.85 -2.22 -5.15
N PRO A 74 5.94 -3.01 -5.08
CA PRO A 74 7.29 -2.49 -5.31
C PRO A 74 7.41 -1.76 -6.64
N CYS A 75 7.95 -0.55 -6.62
CA CYS A 75 8.04 0.35 -7.79
C CYS A 75 9.21 0.05 -8.74
N GLN A 76 10.11 -0.87 -8.37
CA GLN A 76 11.41 -1.06 -9.04
C GLN A 76 11.31 -1.55 -10.50
N GLY A 77 10.16 -2.03 -10.95
CA GLY A 77 9.94 -2.52 -12.29
C GLY A 77 9.46 -1.48 -13.32
N PHE A 78 8.93 -0.36 -12.86
CA PHE A 78 8.34 0.65 -13.73
C PHE A 78 9.32 1.73 -14.21
N SER A 79 10.58 1.71 -13.75
CA SER A 79 11.50 2.81 -14.01
C SER A 79 12.21 2.81 -15.37
N PHE A 80 12.18 1.70 -16.15
CA PHE A 80 13.05 1.58 -17.32
C PHE A 80 12.45 0.96 -18.59
N ALA A 81 11.21 0.51 -18.62
CA ALA A 81 10.68 -0.21 -19.77
C ALA A 81 9.46 0.48 -20.38
N GLY A 82 9.52 0.77 -21.69
CA GLY A 82 8.36 1.20 -22.45
C GLY A 82 7.22 0.17 -22.42
N LYS A 83 6.02 0.55 -22.89
CA LYS A 83 4.75 -0.22 -22.76
C LYS A 83 4.85 -1.74 -22.99
N GLN A 84 5.75 -2.23 -23.84
CA GLN A 84 5.90 -3.67 -24.12
C GLN A 84 6.84 -4.40 -23.15
N LEU A 85 7.80 -3.71 -22.54
CA LEU A 85 8.78 -4.32 -21.64
C LEU A 85 8.28 -4.34 -20.17
N ALA A 86 7.33 -3.45 -19.81
CA ALA A 86 6.74 -3.44 -18.46
C ALA A 86 6.05 -4.76 -18.11
N PHE A 87 5.44 -5.46 -19.07
CA PHE A 87 4.79 -6.76 -18.86
C PHE A 87 5.78 -7.92 -18.70
N ASN A 88 7.01 -7.78 -19.23
CA ASN A 88 8.02 -8.84 -19.20
C ASN A 88 9.10 -8.63 -18.13
N ASP A 89 9.10 -7.51 -17.41
CA ASP A 89 10.03 -7.25 -16.31
C ASP A 89 9.56 -8.00 -15.04
N PRO A 90 10.39 -8.91 -14.47
CA PRO A 90 10.04 -9.63 -13.23
C PRO A 90 9.65 -8.70 -12.07
N ARG A 91 10.09 -7.45 -12.09
CA ARG A 91 9.83 -6.46 -11.04
C ARG A 91 8.45 -5.85 -11.16
N SER A 92 7.88 -5.75 -12.38
CA SER A 92 6.48 -5.35 -12.60
C SER A 92 5.50 -6.51 -12.38
N ALA A 93 5.99 -7.75 -12.39
CA ALA A 93 5.18 -8.94 -12.18
C ALA A 93 4.37 -8.89 -10.87
N LEU A 94 4.91 -8.24 -9.83
CA LEU A 94 4.22 -8.12 -8.55
C LEU A 94 2.99 -7.21 -8.60
N PHE A 95 3.01 -6.13 -9.39
CA PHE A 95 1.82 -5.33 -9.66
C PHE A 95 0.73 -6.18 -10.32
N PHE A 96 1.09 -7.00 -11.31
CA PHE A 96 0.13 -7.89 -11.97
C PHE A 96 -0.40 -8.98 -11.05
N LYS A 97 0.30 -9.36 -9.98
CA LYS A 97 -0.27 -10.23 -8.94
C LYS A 97 -1.41 -9.55 -8.19
N PHE A 98 -1.28 -8.27 -7.86
CA PHE A 98 -2.38 -7.50 -7.30
C PHE A 98 -3.58 -7.46 -8.25
N VAL A 99 -3.34 -7.20 -9.54
CA VAL A 99 -4.38 -7.18 -10.58
C VAL A 99 -5.05 -8.56 -10.73
N GLU A 100 -4.26 -9.66 -10.72
CA GLU A 100 -4.76 -11.04 -10.79
C GLU A 100 -5.70 -11.34 -9.61
N ILE A 101 -5.29 -10.97 -8.40
CA ILE A 101 -6.09 -11.14 -7.18
C ILE A 101 -7.37 -10.31 -7.26
N LEU A 102 -7.27 -9.03 -7.64
CA LEU A 102 -8.44 -8.16 -7.80
C LEU A 102 -9.44 -8.73 -8.81
N GLY A 103 -8.93 -9.18 -9.96
CA GLY A 103 -9.73 -9.82 -10.99
C GLY A 103 -10.44 -11.09 -10.48
N TYR A 104 -9.72 -11.90 -9.71
CA TYR A 104 -10.29 -13.11 -9.11
C TYR A 104 -11.40 -12.81 -8.09
N ILE A 105 -11.19 -11.85 -7.19
CA ILE A 105 -12.21 -11.44 -6.22
C ILE A 105 -13.46 -10.91 -6.95
N ARG A 106 -13.27 -10.12 -8.01
CA ARG A 106 -14.38 -9.56 -8.80
C ARG A 106 -15.26 -10.59 -9.49
N LEU A 107 -14.80 -11.82 -9.68
CA LEU A 107 -15.67 -12.91 -10.19
C LEU A 107 -16.81 -13.24 -9.23
N PHE A 108 -16.64 -12.98 -7.95
CA PHE A 108 -17.59 -13.32 -6.89
C PHE A 108 -18.20 -12.07 -6.22
N ASN A 109 -17.38 -11.03 -6.02
CA ASN A 109 -17.79 -9.77 -5.41
C ASN A 109 -17.46 -8.60 -6.34
N HIS A 110 -18.41 -8.21 -7.18
CA HIS A 110 -18.26 -7.07 -8.09
C HIS A 110 -18.11 -5.73 -7.37
N ASN A 111 -18.52 -5.65 -6.09
CA ASN A 111 -18.48 -4.43 -5.28
C ASN A 111 -17.22 -4.32 -4.42
N VAL A 112 -16.26 -5.24 -4.55
CA VAL A 112 -15.02 -5.20 -3.79
C VAL A 112 -14.37 -3.84 -3.93
N LYS A 113 -13.98 -3.27 -2.80
CA LYS A 113 -13.18 -2.04 -2.77
C LYS A 113 -11.72 -2.40 -2.94
N PHE A 114 -10.97 -1.53 -3.63
CA PHE A 114 -9.54 -1.70 -3.71
C PHE A 114 -8.81 -0.37 -3.60
N LEU A 115 -7.60 -0.43 -3.04
CA LEU A 115 -6.65 0.67 -2.99
C LEU A 115 -5.26 0.15 -3.32
N LEU A 116 -4.64 0.72 -4.34
CA LEU A 116 -3.22 0.53 -4.63
C LEU A 116 -2.48 1.84 -4.37
N GLU A 117 -1.41 1.77 -3.57
CA GLU A 117 -0.48 2.89 -3.34
C GLU A 117 0.79 2.68 -4.16
N ASN A 118 1.36 3.77 -4.70
CA ASN A 118 2.69 3.73 -5.25
C ASN A 118 3.39 5.10 -5.17
N VAL A 119 4.71 5.08 -5.37
CA VAL A 119 5.53 6.29 -5.39
C VAL A 119 5.22 7.17 -6.61
N LYS A 120 5.66 8.43 -6.56
CA LYS A 120 5.69 9.29 -7.73
C LYS A 120 6.54 8.64 -8.84
N MET A 121 5.98 8.55 -10.03
CA MET A 121 6.59 7.88 -11.19
C MET A 121 6.39 8.69 -12.46
N LYS A 122 7.01 8.24 -13.56
CA LYS A 122 6.81 8.82 -14.89
C LYS A 122 5.38 8.57 -15.37
N LYS A 123 4.87 9.51 -16.20
CA LYS A 123 3.52 9.46 -16.75
C LYS A 123 3.21 8.13 -17.47
N GLU A 124 4.17 7.62 -18.25
CA GLU A 124 4.02 6.35 -18.98
C GLU A 124 3.66 5.17 -18.09
N HIS A 125 4.25 5.09 -16.89
CA HIS A 125 3.97 4.03 -15.92
C HIS A 125 2.65 4.27 -15.19
N LEU A 126 2.37 5.54 -14.90
CA LEU A 126 1.11 5.96 -14.30
C LEU A 126 -0.07 5.56 -15.20
N ASP A 127 0.05 5.85 -16.51
CA ASP A 127 -0.96 5.50 -17.50
C ASP A 127 -1.20 3.98 -17.56
N VAL A 128 -0.12 3.17 -17.54
CA VAL A 128 -0.24 1.69 -17.54
C VAL A 128 -1.02 1.18 -16.32
N ILE A 129 -0.73 1.71 -15.13
CA ILE A 129 -1.45 1.31 -13.90
C ILE A 129 -2.92 1.75 -13.99
N SER A 130 -3.17 3.00 -14.41
CA SER A 130 -4.52 3.55 -14.53
C SER A 130 -5.38 2.79 -15.55
N GLU A 131 -4.83 2.53 -16.74
CA GLU A 131 -5.48 1.73 -17.79
C GLU A 131 -5.81 0.31 -17.29
N THR A 132 -4.86 -0.33 -16.56
CA THR A 132 -5.02 -1.70 -16.07
C THR A 132 -6.09 -1.80 -14.97
N LEU A 133 -6.12 -0.84 -14.06
CA LEU A 133 -7.07 -0.82 -12.94
C LEU A 133 -8.42 -0.20 -13.32
N GLY A 134 -8.48 0.56 -14.43
CA GLY A 134 -9.66 1.26 -14.92
C GLY A 134 -10.07 2.46 -14.05
N VAL A 135 -9.10 3.06 -13.34
CA VAL A 135 -9.34 4.25 -12.49
C VAL A 135 -8.13 5.18 -12.54
N GLU A 136 -8.40 6.48 -12.44
CA GLU A 136 -7.35 7.49 -12.33
C GLU A 136 -6.84 7.61 -10.89
N PRO A 137 -5.54 7.89 -10.69
CA PRO A 137 -4.98 8.01 -9.36
C PRO A 137 -5.27 9.37 -8.73
N VAL A 138 -5.40 9.38 -7.42
CA VAL A 138 -5.34 10.59 -6.61
C VAL A 138 -3.91 10.79 -6.12
N PHE A 139 -3.34 11.96 -6.40
CA PHE A 139 -2.03 12.33 -5.89
C PHE A 139 -2.18 13.02 -4.53
N ILE A 140 -1.54 12.47 -3.50
CA ILE A 140 -1.56 13.05 -2.15
C ILE A 140 -0.12 13.17 -1.65
N ASN A 141 0.19 14.34 -1.08
CA ASN A 141 1.40 14.53 -0.31
C ASN A 141 1.06 14.47 1.19
N SER A 142 1.70 13.57 1.92
CA SER A 142 1.50 13.45 3.36
C SER A 142 1.82 14.74 4.14
N ALA A 143 2.57 15.67 3.54
CA ALA A 143 2.84 16.99 4.12
C ALA A 143 1.57 17.78 4.45
N LEU A 144 0.45 17.50 3.79
CA LEU A 144 -0.85 18.11 4.11
C LEU A 144 -1.37 17.71 5.50
N VAL A 145 -0.98 16.54 6.01
CA VAL A 145 -1.53 15.98 7.25
C VAL A 145 -0.46 15.53 8.26
N SER A 146 0.81 15.72 7.94
CA SER A 146 1.94 15.33 8.79
C SER A 146 3.18 16.16 8.46
N ALA A 147 4.18 16.15 9.32
CA ALA A 147 5.47 16.82 9.07
C ALA A 147 6.37 16.10 8.04
N GLN A 148 5.83 15.14 7.28
CA GLN A 148 6.58 14.35 6.31
C GLN A 148 6.23 14.72 4.87
N ASN A 149 7.21 15.15 4.08
CA ASN A 149 7.05 15.29 2.63
C ASN A 149 7.13 13.90 1.97
N ARG A 150 5.96 13.28 1.73
CA ARG A 150 5.84 11.95 1.13
C ARG A 150 4.78 11.98 0.04
N GLN A 151 5.21 12.10 -1.21
CA GLN A 151 4.36 12.19 -2.39
C GLN A 151 4.01 10.79 -2.88
N ARG A 152 2.69 10.49 -3.00
CA ARG A 152 2.18 9.19 -3.42
C ARG A 152 1.00 9.32 -4.36
N TYR A 153 0.83 8.30 -5.19
CA TYR A 153 -0.36 8.06 -5.98
C TYR A 153 -1.18 6.95 -5.37
N TYR A 154 -2.50 7.13 -5.36
CA TYR A 154 -3.47 6.17 -4.84
C TYR A 154 -4.52 5.89 -5.90
N TRP A 155 -4.62 4.64 -6.35
CA TRP A 155 -5.67 4.16 -7.24
C TRP A 155 -6.72 3.44 -6.41
N CYS A 156 -7.97 3.90 -6.45
CA CYS A 156 -9.07 3.28 -5.72
C CYS A 156 -10.38 3.46 -6.47
N ASN A 157 -11.34 2.57 -6.23
CA ASN A 157 -12.65 2.61 -6.89
C ASN A 157 -13.72 3.34 -6.08
N TRP A 158 -13.31 4.36 -5.31
CA TRP A 158 -14.20 5.32 -4.65
C TRP A 158 -13.59 6.71 -4.72
N SER A 159 -14.44 7.73 -4.49
CA SER A 159 -13.98 9.13 -4.47
C SER A 159 -13.17 9.44 -3.22
N VAL A 160 -12.00 10.03 -3.40
CA VAL A 160 -11.12 10.48 -2.32
C VAL A 160 -10.89 11.98 -2.48
N PRO A 161 -11.38 12.81 -1.54
CA PRO A 161 -11.06 14.23 -1.55
C PRO A 161 -9.59 14.47 -1.17
N GLN A 162 -9.04 15.59 -1.64
CA GLN A 162 -7.73 16.03 -1.13
C GLN A 162 -7.85 16.36 0.36
N PRO A 163 -6.90 15.93 1.19
CA PRO A 163 -6.85 16.34 2.59
C PRO A 163 -6.63 17.85 2.69
N GLU A 164 -7.26 18.48 3.69
CA GLU A 164 -6.95 19.84 4.06
C GLU A 164 -5.52 19.94 4.63
N ASP A 165 -4.83 21.02 4.30
CA ASP A 165 -3.51 21.28 4.86
C ASP A 165 -3.63 21.66 6.35
N LYS A 166 -3.08 20.82 7.21
CA LYS A 166 -3.07 21.02 8.66
C LYS A 166 -1.92 21.91 9.14
N GLY A 167 -1.00 22.30 8.25
CA GLY A 167 0.14 23.14 8.56
C GLY A 167 1.12 22.53 9.58
N ILE A 168 1.17 21.20 9.71
CA ILE A 168 2.02 20.51 10.70
C ILE A 168 3.47 20.62 10.28
N MET A 169 4.28 21.28 11.11
CA MET A 169 5.71 21.46 10.90
C MET A 169 6.53 20.38 11.64
N LEU A 170 7.77 20.16 11.22
CA LEU A 170 8.65 19.23 11.91
C LEU A 170 8.86 19.61 13.38
N SER A 171 8.94 20.91 13.69
CA SER A 171 9.03 21.44 15.05
C SER A 171 7.91 20.97 15.97
N ASP A 172 6.71 20.74 15.41
CA ASP A 172 5.52 20.40 16.19
C ASP A 172 5.52 18.95 16.68
N ILE A 173 6.37 18.11 16.08
CA ILE A 173 6.47 16.69 16.39
C ILE A 173 7.81 16.30 17.04
N LEU A 174 8.73 17.26 17.20
CA LEU A 174 10.00 17.02 17.90
C LEU A 174 9.75 16.89 19.39
N GLU A 175 10.32 15.86 19.99
CA GLU A 175 10.33 15.72 21.45
C GLU A 175 11.23 16.82 22.08
N THR A 176 10.68 17.53 23.04
CA THR A 176 11.39 18.64 23.71
C THR A 176 12.48 18.17 24.70
N GLU A 177 12.48 16.88 25.06
CA GLU A 177 13.42 16.27 26.02
C GLU A 177 14.19 15.07 25.45
N GLY A 178 14.43 15.05 24.15
CA GLY A 178 15.25 14.02 23.52
C GLY A 178 16.74 14.25 23.78
N VAL A 179 17.36 13.51 24.71
CA VAL A 179 18.83 13.39 24.79
C VAL A 179 19.32 12.51 23.63
N GLY A 180 19.14 12.97 22.42
CA GLY A 180 19.73 12.39 21.23
C GLY A 180 21.13 12.92 21.04
N VAL A 181 22.15 12.10 21.28
CA VAL A 181 23.48 12.38 20.74
C VAL A 181 23.37 12.33 19.22
N LEU A 182 23.24 13.49 18.60
CA LEU A 182 23.38 13.64 17.15
C LEU A 182 24.81 13.22 16.78
N LYS A 183 24.99 11.96 16.42
CA LYS A 183 26.18 11.56 15.66
C LYS A 183 26.09 12.27 14.32
N ASP A 184 27.00 13.20 14.11
CA ASP A 184 27.21 13.92 12.86
C ASP A 184 27.37 12.90 11.71
N ARG A 185 26.29 12.60 11.01
CA ARG A 185 26.30 11.84 9.77
C ARG A 185 25.91 12.81 8.67
N GLY A 186 26.93 13.24 7.97
CA GLY A 186 26.93 14.14 6.82
C GLY A 186 25.60 14.36 6.13
N SER A 187 25.35 15.62 5.86
CA SER A 187 24.33 16.26 5.04
C SER A 187 23.30 15.32 4.35
N TRP A 188 22.09 15.37 4.84
CA TRP A 188 20.92 14.92 4.08
C TRP A 188 20.66 15.91 2.94
N ARG A 189 20.95 15.49 1.70
CA ARG A 189 20.51 16.17 0.49
C ARG A 189 19.20 15.55 0.00
#